data_5a1025b2c9b8f1817a8f3e84a1e02575
#
_entry.id   5a1025b2c9b8f1817a8f3e84a1e02575
#
_cell.length_a   1.000
_cell.length_b   1.000
_cell.length_c   1.000
_cell.angle_alpha   90.00
_cell.angle_beta   90.00
_cell.angle_gamma   90.00
#
_symmetry.space_group_name_H-M   'P 1'
#
loop_
_entity.id
_entity.type
_entity.pdbx_description
1 polymer ?
#
loop_
_entity_poly.entity_id
_entity_poly.type
_entity_poly.pdbx_seq_one_letter_code
_entity_poly.pdbx_strand_id
1 'polypeptide(L)'
;MLFFILYGSFLIELIPIAALVGVMFMVVIGTFAWNSLRLLTKVPKSDALVIILVTVVTVAEDLAVAVVVGVIVSALVFAWNSASRIHAIGRDSKTEKGAKVYEIDGPLFFGSVESFLELFKPETDPKVVILDFNNSKVVDQSALKAIEDIAERYQKSGREIKLRHLSRDCHYLLTRTGQLMICLLYTSPS
;
A
#
# COMPACT_ATOMS: atom_id res chain seq x y z
N MET A 1 0.18 -50.78 1.94
CA MET A 1 1.31 -50.15 1.27
C MET A 1 2.50 -51.10 1.10
N LEU A 2 2.98 -51.80 2.11
CA LEU A 2 4.15 -52.76 2.00
C LEU A 2 3.95 -53.87 0.96
N PHE A 3 2.76 -54.42 0.83
CA PHE A 3 2.43 -55.40 -0.16
C PHE A 3 2.53 -54.89 -1.61
N PHE A 4 2.17 -53.63 -1.82
CA PHE A 4 2.28 -52.98 -3.13
C PHE A 4 3.75 -52.72 -3.53
N ILE A 5 4.60 -52.41 -2.56
CA ILE A 5 6.02 -52.14 -2.79
C ILE A 5 6.75 -53.47 -3.14
N LEU A 6 6.43 -54.57 -2.46
CA LEU A 6 7.07 -55.85 -2.66
C LEU A 6 6.65 -56.56 -3.98
N TYR A 7 5.37 -56.46 -4.34
CA TYR A 7 4.86 -57.11 -5.58
C TYR A 7 4.76 -56.16 -6.78
N GLY A 8 4.66 -54.83 -6.52
CA GLY A 8 4.57 -53.83 -7.58
C GLY A 8 5.90 -53.41 -8.21
N SER A 9 7.03 -53.71 -7.55
CA SER A 9 8.37 -53.34 -8.00
C SER A 9 8.66 -53.89 -9.41
N PHE A 10 8.33 -55.13 -9.66
CA PHE A 10 8.53 -55.76 -10.97
C PHE A 10 7.66 -55.13 -12.10
N LEU A 11 6.44 -54.70 -11.78
CA LEU A 11 5.56 -54.02 -12.73
C LEU A 11 6.01 -52.58 -13.01
N ILE A 12 6.60 -51.91 -12.01
CA ILE A 12 7.11 -50.54 -12.14
C ILE A 12 8.37 -50.51 -13.04
N GLU A 13 9.25 -51.51 -12.92
CA GLU A 13 10.44 -51.64 -13.79
C GLU A 13 10.11 -51.87 -15.26
N LEU A 14 8.93 -52.42 -15.55
CA LEU A 14 8.47 -52.65 -16.92
C LEU A 14 7.91 -51.41 -17.62
N ILE A 15 7.65 -50.34 -16.87
CA ILE A 15 7.13 -49.09 -17.41
C ILE A 15 8.26 -48.30 -18.10
N PRO A 16 8.21 -48.10 -19.42
CA PRO A 16 9.24 -47.34 -20.11
C PRO A 16 9.24 -45.88 -19.60
N ILE A 17 10.41 -45.34 -19.36
CA ILE A 17 10.61 -43.94 -18.91
C ILE A 17 9.86 -42.97 -19.83
N ALA A 18 9.79 -43.25 -21.11
CA ALA A 18 9.05 -42.46 -22.08
C ALA A 18 7.54 -42.34 -21.76
N ALA A 19 6.93 -43.40 -21.20
CA ALA A 19 5.52 -43.34 -20.79
C ALA A 19 5.32 -42.45 -19.58
N LEU A 20 6.23 -42.49 -18.60
CA LEU A 20 6.20 -41.59 -17.42
C LEU A 20 6.35 -40.13 -17.85
N VAL A 21 7.30 -39.85 -18.75
CA VAL A 21 7.49 -38.50 -19.30
C VAL A 21 6.23 -38.03 -20.05
N GLY A 22 5.60 -38.94 -20.85
CA GLY A 22 4.36 -38.62 -21.54
C GLY A 22 3.20 -38.22 -20.59
N VAL A 23 3.04 -38.98 -19.52
CA VAL A 23 2.04 -38.66 -18.47
C VAL A 23 2.35 -37.33 -17.80
N MET A 24 3.62 -37.07 -17.47
CA MET A 24 4.02 -35.78 -16.90
C MET A 24 3.70 -34.60 -17.83
N PHE A 25 3.98 -34.74 -19.14
CA PHE A 25 3.61 -33.71 -20.13
C PHE A 25 2.10 -33.49 -20.19
N MET A 26 1.32 -34.55 -20.14
CA MET A 26 -0.14 -34.46 -20.16
C MET A 26 -0.67 -33.72 -18.91
N VAL A 27 -0.12 -34.02 -17.73
CA VAL A 27 -0.46 -33.35 -16.49
C VAL A 27 -0.06 -31.87 -16.54
N VAL A 28 1.14 -31.56 -17.03
CA VAL A 28 1.62 -30.15 -17.15
C VAL A 28 0.70 -29.36 -18.09
N ILE A 29 0.33 -29.91 -19.25
CA ILE A 29 -0.56 -29.22 -20.20
C ILE A 29 -1.96 -29.03 -19.58
N GLY A 30 -2.47 -30.04 -18.87
CA GLY A 30 -3.80 -30.01 -18.23
C GLY A 30 -3.87 -29.09 -17.03
N THR A 31 -2.76 -28.90 -16.30
CA THR A 31 -2.66 -28.05 -15.13
C THR A 31 -2.29 -26.61 -15.50
N PHE A 32 -1.80 -26.41 -16.73
CA PHE A 32 -1.37 -25.08 -17.17
C PHE A 32 -2.55 -24.12 -17.28
N ALA A 33 -2.52 -23.09 -16.44
CA ALA A 33 -3.59 -22.09 -16.35
C ALA A 33 -3.50 -21.07 -17.50
N TRP A 34 -4.00 -21.44 -18.69
CA TRP A 34 -4.05 -20.56 -19.87
C TRP A 34 -4.72 -19.20 -19.59
N ASN A 35 -5.67 -19.18 -18.64
CA ASN A 35 -6.31 -17.94 -18.22
C ASN A 35 -5.36 -16.98 -17.48
N SER A 36 -4.32 -17.50 -16.82
CA SER A 36 -3.34 -16.66 -16.12
C SER A 36 -2.51 -15.83 -17.10
N LEU A 37 -2.22 -16.35 -18.29
CA LEU A 37 -1.53 -15.58 -19.33
C LEU A 37 -2.39 -14.42 -19.86
N ARG A 38 -3.70 -14.61 -19.97
CA ARG A 38 -4.62 -13.52 -20.33
C ARG A 38 -4.76 -12.50 -19.20
N LEU A 39 -4.71 -12.96 -17.97
CA LEU A 39 -4.79 -12.08 -16.80
C LEU A 39 -3.54 -11.20 -16.72
N LEU A 40 -2.37 -11.72 -17.06
CA LEU A 40 -1.10 -10.99 -17.04
C LEU A 40 -1.13 -9.69 -17.87
N THR A 41 -1.92 -9.67 -18.95
CA THR A 41 -2.09 -8.45 -19.78
C THR A 41 -3.06 -7.44 -19.19
N LYS A 42 -3.90 -7.83 -18.23
CA LYS A 42 -4.91 -6.96 -17.59
C LYS A 42 -4.49 -6.48 -16.18
N VAL A 43 -3.49 -7.09 -15.60
CA VAL A 43 -2.99 -6.80 -14.24
C VAL A 43 -2.05 -5.58 -14.28
N PRO A 44 -2.01 -4.74 -13.23
CA PRO A 44 -1.04 -3.67 -13.10
C PRO A 44 0.39 -4.16 -13.29
N LYS A 45 1.23 -3.35 -13.91
CA LYS A 45 2.63 -3.70 -14.23
C LYS A 45 3.42 -4.20 -13.01
N SER A 46 3.11 -3.67 -11.82
CA SER A 46 3.73 -4.08 -10.56
C SER A 46 3.47 -5.55 -10.22
N ASP A 47 2.21 -5.99 -10.34
CA ASP A 47 1.82 -7.36 -10.02
C ASP A 47 2.33 -8.36 -11.07
N ALA A 48 2.34 -7.93 -12.35
CA ALA A 48 2.93 -8.72 -13.43
C ALA A 48 4.42 -8.99 -13.20
N LEU A 49 5.16 -7.99 -12.71
CA LEU A 49 6.57 -8.12 -12.35
C LEU A 49 6.78 -9.13 -11.22
N VAL A 50 5.93 -9.11 -10.19
CA VAL A 50 5.98 -10.09 -9.10
C VAL A 50 5.77 -11.51 -9.61
N ILE A 51 4.77 -11.72 -10.48
CA ILE A 51 4.47 -13.04 -11.05
C ILE A 51 5.65 -13.57 -11.84
N ILE A 52 6.25 -12.75 -12.70
CA ILE A 52 7.42 -13.14 -13.51
C ILE A 52 8.61 -13.47 -12.59
N LEU A 53 8.89 -12.61 -11.61
CA LEU A 53 9.99 -12.82 -10.67
C LEU A 53 9.85 -14.14 -9.91
N VAL A 54 8.67 -14.39 -9.32
CA VAL A 54 8.40 -15.63 -8.57
C VAL A 54 8.53 -16.86 -9.49
N THR A 55 8.04 -16.77 -10.74
CA THR A 55 8.17 -17.87 -11.70
C THR A 55 9.62 -18.17 -12.01
N VAL A 56 10.45 -17.16 -12.26
CA VAL A 56 11.88 -17.34 -12.53
C VAL A 56 12.60 -17.96 -11.33
N VAL A 57 12.33 -17.46 -10.11
CA VAL A 57 12.92 -18.01 -8.89
C VAL A 57 12.50 -19.47 -8.67
N THR A 58 11.23 -19.81 -8.93
CA THR A 58 10.73 -21.21 -8.81
C THR A 58 11.45 -22.17 -9.75
N VAL A 59 11.83 -21.70 -10.93
CA VAL A 59 12.54 -22.53 -11.93
C VAL A 59 14.04 -22.64 -11.60
N ALA A 60 14.63 -21.58 -11.07
CA ALA A 60 16.08 -21.51 -10.81
C ALA A 60 16.50 -22.17 -9.49
N GLU A 61 15.67 -22.05 -8.46
CA GLU A 61 15.96 -22.50 -7.10
C GLU A 61 14.98 -23.61 -6.68
N ASP A 62 14.23 -23.38 -5.63
CA ASP A 62 13.25 -24.31 -5.09
C ASP A 62 11.92 -23.58 -4.82
N LEU A 63 10.82 -24.34 -4.83
CA LEU A 63 9.48 -23.82 -4.54
C LEU A 63 9.42 -23.11 -3.17
N ALA A 64 10.12 -23.64 -2.17
CA ALA A 64 10.14 -23.02 -0.83
C ALA A 64 10.78 -21.63 -0.84
N VAL A 65 11.91 -21.46 -1.53
CA VAL A 65 12.58 -20.17 -1.70
C VAL A 65 11.71 -19.20 -2.48
N ALA A 66 11.08 -19.69 -3.56
CA ALA A 66 10.18 -18.87 -4.38
C ALA A 66 9.00 -18.30 -3.58
N VAL A 67 8.41 -19.09 -2.68
CA VAL A 67 7.31 -18.62 -1.81
C VAL A 67 7.79 -17.52 -0.88
N VAL A 68 8.93 -17.67 -0.22
CA VAL A 68 9.48 -16.65 0.68
C VAL A 68 9.76 -15.35 -0.09
N VAL A 69 10.44 -15.43 -1.22
CA VAL A 69 10.73 -14.27 -2.08
C VAL A 69 9.43 -13.62 -2.56
N GLY A 70 8.46 -14.41 -2.99
CA GLY A 70 7.16 -13.92 -3.45
C GLY A 70 6.41 -13.15 -2.38
N VAL A 71 6.38 -13.64 -1.14
CA VAL A 71 5.74 -12.96 -0.01
C VAL A 71 6.45 -11.63 0.30
N ILE A 72 7.78 -11.62 0.35
CA ILE A 72 8.55 -10.41 0.63
C ILE A 72 8.30 -9.35 -0.46
N VAL A 73 8.44 -9.72 -1.72
CA VAL A 73 8.28 -8.77 -2.84
C VAL A 73 6.84 -8.29 -2.94
N SER A 74 5.85 -9.16 -2.76
CA SER A 74 4.44 -8.77 -2.76
C SER A 74 4.11 -7.80 -1.63
N ALA A 75 4.66 -8.03 -0.43
CA ALA A 75 4.50 -7.12 0.70
C ALA A 75 5.13 -5.74 0.43
N LEU A 76 6.31 -5.69 -0.19
CA LEU A 76 6.98 -4.44 -0.57
C LEU A 76 6.18 -3.67 -1.63
N VAL A 77 5.70 -4.35 -2.66
CA VAL A 77 4.86 -3.73 -3.70
C VAL A 77 3.54 -3.22 -3.12
N PHE A 78 2.92 -3.97 -2.23
CA PHE A 78 1.72 -3.53 -1.52
C PHE A 78 1.98 -2.29 -0.67
N ALA A 79 3.08 -2.27 0.10
CA ALA A 79 3.46 -1.11 0.90
C ALA A 79 3.71 0.12 0.02
N TRP A 80 4.41 -0.03 -1.10
CA TRP A 80 4.66 1.03 -2.06
C TRP A 80 3.38 1.59 -2.68
N ASN A 81 2.50 0.72 -3.15
CA ASN A 81 1.21 1.12 -3.71
C ASN A 81 0.28 1.80 -2.67
N SER A 82 0.39 1.41 -1.40
CA SER A 82 -0.35 2.03 -0.31
C SER A 82 0.20 3.40 0.05
N ALA A 83 1.53 3.59 -0.02
CA ALA A 83 2.18 4.88 0.19
C ALA A 83 1.76 5.93 -0.84
N SER A 84 1.58 5.52 -2.09
CA SER A 84 1.25 6.41 -3.22
C SER A 84 -0.23 6.79 -3.31
N ARG A 85 -1.08 6.32 -2.39
CA ARG A 85 -2.55 6.53 -2.47
C ARG A 85 -3.06 7.76 -1.74
N ILE A 86 -2.20 8.53 -1.10
CA ILE A 86 -2.67 9.74 -0.42
C ILE A 86 -3.00 10.83 -1.45
N HIS A 87 -4.20 11.36 -1.36
CA HIS A 87 -4.70 12.40 -2.25
C HIS A 87 -5.35 13.51 -1.43
N ALA A 88 -5.32 14.71 -1.92
CA ALA A 88 -6.05 15.82 -1.34
C ALA A 88 -6.90 16.49 -2.43
N ILE A 89 -8.19 16.59 -2.19
CA ILE A 89 -9.12 17.29 -3.06
C ILE A 89 -9.36 18.68 -2.45
N GLY A 90 -8.86 19.71 -3.13
CA GLY A 90 -9.10 21.10 -2.72
C GLY A 90 -10.50 21.55 -3.13
N ARG A 91 -11.30 22.03 -2.17
CA ARG A 91 -12.62 22.64 -2.39
C ARG A 91 -12.72 23.96 -1.65
N ASP A 92 -13.53 24.86 -2.18
CA ASP A 92 -13.87 26.08 -1.47
C ASP A 92 -14.77 25.77 -0.26
N SER A 93 -14.48 26.37 0.88
CA SER A 93 -15.24 26.16 2.10
C SER A 93 -16.66 26.70 1.96
N LYS A 94 -17.64 25.88 2.28
CA LYS A 94 -19.06 26.33 2.36
C LYS A 94 -19.34 27.08 3.66
N THR A 95 -18.53 26.87 4.69
CA THR A 95 -18.75 27.38 6.05
C THR A 95 -18.01 28.71 6.29
N GLU A 96 -16.80 28.85 5.75
CA GLU A 96 -15.97 30.06 5.89
C GLU A 96 -15.69 30.64 4.50
N LYS A 97 -16.26 31.82 4.21
CA LYS A 97 -16.04 32.50 2.93
C LYS A 97 -14.56 32.86 2.75
N GLY A 98 -13.96 32.37 1.67
CA GLY A 98 -12.53 32.61 1.36
C GLY A 98 -11.55 31.64 1.98
N ALA A 99 -12.02 30.56 2.63
CA ALA A 99 -11.19 29.46 3.09
C ALA A 99 -11.22 28.30 2.07
N LYS A 100 -10.10 27.60 1.95
CA LYS A 100 -9.96 26.38 1.12
C LYS A 100 -9.92 25.17 2.02
N VAL A 101 -10.70 24.14 1.70
CA VAL A 101 -10.73 22.86 2.38
C VAL A 101 -9.98 21.85 1.54
N TYR A 102 -8.99 21.22 2.12
CA TYR A 102 -8.34 20.04 1.57
C TYR A 102 -8.92 18.78 2.22
N GLU A 103 -9.77 18.06 1.50
CA GLU A 103 -10.23 16.74 1.90
C GLU A 103 -9.12 15.73 1.62
N ILE A 104 -8.53 15.19 2.69
CA ILE A 104 -7.42 14.24 2.58
C ILE A 104 -8.01 12.84 2.55
N ASP A 105 -7.66 12.07 1.53
CA ASP A 105 -8.07 10.68 1.34
C ASP A 105 -6.84 9.78 1.31
N GLY A 106 -6.91 8.68 2.07
CA GLY A 106 -5.85 7.70 2.19
C GLY A 106 -5.09 7.75 3.52
N PRO A 107 -4.34 6.69 3.84
CA PRO A 107 -3.60 6.60 5.09
C PRO A 107 -2.36 7.49 5.08
N LEU A 108 -2.19 8.28 6.13
CA LEU A 108 -0.99 9.09 6.37
C LEU A 108 -0.06 8.34 7.32
N PHE A 109 1.11 7.95 6.80
CA PHE A 109 2.18 7.24 7.53
C PHE A 109 3.54 7.60 6.91
N PHE A 110 4.63 7.10 7.49
CA PHE A 110 5.99 7.47 7.08
C PHE A 110 6.22 7.40 5.56
N GLY A 111 5.66 6.38 4.88
CA GLY A 111 5.83 6.17 3.43
C GLY A 111 5.04 7.16 2.56
N SER A 112 3.99 7.80 3.07
CA SER A 112 3.17 8.77 2.33
C SER A 112 3.45 10.23 2.69
N VAL A 113 4.39 10.48 3.61
CA VAL A 113 4.73 11.83 4.09
C VAL A 113 5.18 12.75 2.96
N GLU A 114 6.08 12.28 2.10
CA GLU A 114 6.61 13.09 1.00
C GLU A 114 5.50 13.48 0.02
N SER A 115 4.70 12.51 -0.42
CA SER A 115 3.53 12.75 -1.27
C SER A 115 2.52 13.70 -0.60
N PHE A 116 2.31 13.59 0.72
CA PHE A 116 1.45 14.48 1.48
C PHE A 116 1.96 15.91 1.47
N LEU A 117 3.26 16.12 1.71
CA LEU A 117 3.86 17.46 1.73
C LEU A 117 3.80 18.18 0.38
N GLU A 118 3.84 17.43 -0.73
CA GLU A 118 3.75 17.96 -2.09
C GLU A 118 2.34 18.43 -2.49
N LEU A 119 1.30 17.94 -1.79
CA LEU A 119 -0.09 18.33 -2.08
C LEU A 119 -0.39 19.81 -1.78
N PHE A 120 0.40 20.44 -0.92
CA PHE A 120 0.14 21.77 -0.41
C PHE A 120 1.08 22.82 -1.01
N LYS A 121 0.49 23.95 -1.37
CA LYS A 121 1.21 25.11 -1.93
C LYS A 121 0.94 26.36 -1.11
N PRO A 122 1.65 26.53 0.01
CA PRO A 122 1.40 27.66 0.91
C PRO A 122 1.44 29.04 0.24
N GLU A 123 2.19 29.18 -0.86
CA GLU A 123 2.34 30.46 -1.56
C GLU A 123 1.09 30.89 -2.35
N THR A 124 0.32 29.93 -2.84
CA THR A 124 -0.85 30.17 -3.72
C THR A 124 -2.19 30.02 -3.00
N ASP A 125 -2.19 29.39 -1.83
CA ASP A 125 -3.42 29.14 -1.09
C ASP A 125 -3.98 30.40 -0.38
N PRO A 126 -5.27 30.47 -0.07
CA PRO A 126 -5.87 31.58 0.64
C PRO A 126 -5.36 31.72 2.09
N LYS A 127 -5.75 32.81 2.77
CA LYS A 127 -5.30 33.10 4.14
C LYS A 127 -5.69 32.04 5.15
N VAL A 128 -6.80 31.36 4.94
CA VAL A 128 -7.30 30.29 5.82
C VAL A 128 -7.41 28.99 5.01
N VAL A 129 -6.78 27.94 5.52
CA VAL A 129 -6.79 26.61 4.93
C VAL A 129 -7.25 25.60 5.98
N ILE A 130 -8.17 24.73 5.60
CA ILE A 130 -8.72 23.70 6.46
C ILE A 130 -8.28 22.34 5.93
N LEU A 131 -7.61 21.53 6.74
CA LEU A 131 -7.29 20.15 6.43
C LEU A 131 -8.33 19.23 7.07
N ASP A 132 -9.08 18.52 6.24
CA ASP A 132 -10.11 17.60 6.68
C ASP A 132 -9.61 16.15 6.56
N PHE A 133 -9.50 15.48 7.71
CA PHE A 133 -9.02 14.11 7.85
C PHE A 133 -10.16 13.09 7.98
N ASN A 134 -11.38 13.43 7.58
CA ASN A 134 -12.52 12.54 7.70
C ASN A 134 -12.31 11.19 7.00
N ASN A 135 -11.66 11.19 5.83
CA ASN A 135 -11.37 10.00 5.03
C ASN A 135 -9.90 9.54 5.16
N SER A 136 -9.15 10.12 6.08
CA SER A 136 -7.74 9.82 6.29
C SER A 136 -7.49 9.34 7.71
N LYS A 137 -6.55 8.41 7.84
CA LYS A 137 -6.11 7.88 9.13
C LYS A 137 -4.64 8.20 9.34
N VAL A 138 -4.36 8.93 10.41
CA VAL A 138 -2.99 9.20 10.86
C VAL A 138 -2.50 7.98 11.65
N VAL A 139 -1.43 7.33 11.19
CA VAL A 139 -1.03 6.00 11.65
C VAL A 139 0.17 6.06 12.59
N ASP A 140 1.14 6.94 12.33
CA ASP A 140 2.41 6.99 13.04
C ASP A 140 2.90 8.41 13.40
N GLN A 141 4.02 8.49 14.13
CA GLN A 141 4.62 9.77 14.53
C GLN A 141 5.18 10.57 13.34
N SER A 142 5.60 9.90 12.27
CA SER A 142 6.08 10.59 11.07
C SER A 142 4.97 11.37 10.39
N ALA A 143 3.76 10.81 10.40
CA ALA A 143 2.56 11.47 9.92
C ALA A 143 2.22 12.73 10.75
N LEU A 144 2.33 12.62 12.07
CA LEU A 144 2.11 13.78 12.97
C LEU A 144 3.11 14.90 12.69
N LYS A 145 4.38 14.55 12.54
CA LYS A 145 5.42 15.50 12.21
C LYS A 145 5.20 16.16 10.85
N ALA A 146 4.71 15.42 9.86
CA ALA A 146 4.37 15.98 8.55
C ALA A 146 3.24 17.02 8.65
N ILE A 147 2.23 16.77 9.49
CA ILE A 147 1.16 17.75 9.76
C ILE A 147 1.73 19.01 10.43
N GLU A 148 2.64 18.84 11.38
CA GLU A 148 3.32 19.97 12.04
C GLU A 148 4.17 20.77 11.07
N ASP A 149 4.98 20.10 10.23
CA ASP A 149 5.81 20.75 9.22
C ASP A 149 4.97 21.56 8.23
N ILE A 150 3.79 21.07 7.84
CA ILE A 150 2.84 21.82 7.01
C ILE A 150 2.29 23.03 7.78
N ALA A 151 1.88 22.85 9.03
CA ALA A 151 1.37 23.94 9.84
C ALA A 151 2.41 25.06 9.99
N GLU A 152 3.67 24.71 10.23
CA GLU A 152 4.78 25.66 10.32
C GLU A 152 5.03 26.38 8.99
N ARG A 153 4.97 25.68 7.85
CA ARG A 153 5.13 26.29 6.50
C ARG A 153 4.04 27.32 6.22
N TYR A 154 2.78 27.03 6.56
CA TYR A 154 1.67 27.96 6.38
C TYR A 154 1.80 29.15 7.31
N GLN A 155 2.17 28.94 8.57
CA GLN A 155 2.41 30.02 9.53
C GLN A 155 3.55 30.96 9.09
N LYS A 156 4.67 30.43 8.60
CA LYS A 156 5.77 31.21 8.02
C LYS A 156 5.33 32.05 6.82
N SER A 157 4.34 31.57 6.08
CA SER A 157 3.73 32.27 4.95
C SER A 157 2.62 33.26 5.37
N GLY A 158 2.41 33.48 6.69
CA GLY A 158 1.38 34.37 7.22
C GLY A 158 -0.06 33.88 7.00
N ARG A 159 -0.25 32.57 6.87
CA ARG A 159 -1.54 31.92 6.65
C ARG A 159 -1.92 31.06 7.84
N GLU A 160 -3.21 30.93 8.07
CA GLU A 160 -3.77 30.12 9.15
C GLU A 160 -4.20 28.76 8.61
N ILE A 161 -3.83 27.69 9.33
CA ILE A 161 -4.25 26.33 9.05
C ILE A 161 -5.16 25.82 10.17
N LYS A 162 -6.26 25.17 9.81
CA LYS A 162 -7.20 24.53 10.75
C LYS A 162 -7.29 23.06 10.44
N LEU A 163 -7.28 22.23 11.48
CA LEU A 163 -7.43 20.78 11.34
C LEU A 163 -8.85 20.36 11.74
N ARG A 164 -9.47 19.50 10.93
CA ARG A 164 -10.82 18.99 11.16
C ARG A 164 -10.83 17.48 11.09
N HIS A 165 -11.69 16.83 11.90
CA HIS A 165 -11.92 15.38 11.94
C HIS A 165 -10.68 14.52 12.24
N LEU A 166 -9.73 15.06 13.03
CA LEU A 166 -8.63 14.22 13.54
C LEU A 166 -9.18 13.13 14.46
N SER A 167 -8.64 11.90 14.32
CA SER A 167 -9.03 10.77 15.18
C SER A 167 -8.64 11.04 16.65
N ARG A 168 -9.39 10.43 17.60
CA ARG A 168 -9.11 10.54 19.04
C ARG A 168 -7.69 10.12 19.40
N ASP A 169 -7.18 9.10 18.72
CA ASP A 169 -5.82 8.59 18.91
C ASP A 169 -4.78 9.62 18.51
N CYS A 170 -5.03 10.36 17.43
CA CYS A 170 -4.17 11.44 16.96
C CYS A 170 -4.15 12.60 17.96
N HIS A 171 -5.30 12.97 18.53
CA HIS A 171 -5.41 13.98 19.57
C HIS A 171 -4.62 13.58 20.84
N TYR A 172 -4.71 12.32 21.24
CA TYR A 172 -3.95 11.79 22.39
C TYR A 172 -2.44 11.84 22.16
N LEU A 173 -1.98 11.48 20.97
CA LEU A 173 -0.56 11.50 20.60
C LEU A 173 -0.02 12.95 20.55
N LEU A 174 -0.77 13.88 19.99
CA LEU A 174 -0.43 15.31 19.96
C LEU A 174 -0.30 15.92 21.35
N THR A 175 -1.20 15.58 22.26
CA THR A 175 -1.18 16.07 23.66
C THR A 175 0.01 15.50 24.44
N ARG A 176 0.39 14.26 24.17
CA ARG A 176 1.48 13.57 24.88
C ARG A 176 2.87 13.98 24.42
N THR A 177 3.05 14.38 23.18
CA THR A 177 4.33 14.84 22.63
C THR A 177 4.64 16.31 22.93
N GLY A 178 3.74 17.03 23.62
CA GLY A 178 3.97 18.43 24.00
C GLY A 178 3.91 19.41 22.82
N GLN A 179 3.42 18.97 21.67
CA GLN A 179 3.25 19.79 20.47
C GLN A 179 1.99 20.67 20.61
N LEU A 180 2.08 21.64 21.48
CA LEU A 180 0.99 22.58 21.81
C LEU A 180 0.51 23.39 20.59
N MET A 181 1.34 23.56 19.58
CA MET A 181 1.00 24.39 18.41
C MET A 181 -0.18 23.81 17.59
N ILE A 182 -0.22 22.49 17.41
CA ILE A 182 -1.30 21.85 16.64
C ILE A 182 -2.61 21.81 17.44
N CYS A 183 -2.52 21.76 18.77
CA CYS A 183 -3.70 21.75 19.64
C CYS A 183 -4.54 23.04 19.53
N LEU A 184 -3.88 24.17 19.22
CA LEU A 184 -4.56 25.47 19.00
C LEU A 184 -5.25 25.56 17.62
N LEU A 185 -4.87 24.70 16.68
CA LEU A 185 -5.41 24.67 15.32
C LEU A 185 -6.58 23.69 15.17
N TYR A 186 -6.87 22.89 16.22
CA TYR A 186 -7.96 21.94 16.20
C TYR A 186 -9.30 22.64 16.40
N THR A 187 -10.14 22.61 15.38
CA THR A 187 -11.55 22.99 15.51
C THR A 187 -12.37 21.76 15.86
N SER A 188 -13.05 21.79 17.00
CA SER A 188 -13.98 20.74 17.44
C SER A 188 -14.96 20.38 16.34
N PRO A 189 -15.31 19.10 16.14
CA PRO A 189 -16.36 18.71 15.23
C PRO A 189 -17.69 19.33 15.70
N SER A 190 -18.29 20.11 14.86
CA SER A 190 -19.68 20.56 14.97
C SER A 190 -20.60 19.59 14.27
#